data_c4e5ea37a96253918c1331ed44a747b1
#
_entry.id   c4e5ea37a96253918c1331ed44a747b1
#
_cell.length_a   1.000
_cell.length_b   1.000
_cell.length_c   1.000
_cell.angle_alpha   90.00
_cell.angle_beta   90.00
_cell.angle_gamma   90.00
#
_symmetry.space_group_name_H-M   'P 1'
#
loop_
_entity.id
_entity.type
_entity.pdbx_description
1 polymer ?
#
loop_
_entity_poly.entity_id
_entity_poly.type
_entity_poly.pdbx_seq_one_letter_code
_entity_poly.pdbx_strand_id
1 'polypeptide(L)'
;MMLTSKLATLACAALLAIGCSQTPFFVSVKDGAFVRDGKPCTYIGTNFWYGPILASEGRGGDRERLARELDTLKAIGITNLRVLVGGDGPDGVFSRIEPTLQKAPGVYNDTLLVGLDRFLVELGKRDMQAVLFLNNSWEWSGGYGQYLEWATGEKALIPLLDGYWPFMQQMRKFQTSKESQELFYNHIRAIVGRTNSITGKPYSEDPAIFSWQIGNEPRCFSDDPEVRSGFIAWLTESARIIKSIDSNHMVSTGNEGFFGCEQDWELTEQVNSIPGVDYMTIHIWPYNWEWAKADDLEGTIGDAIRKTEEYIGSNSELAKRLGKPLVCEEFGFPRDGFSPSRDASTRSRDAYYAYVFSRVGEELQGVNFWGWSGFAEPVHTQWETGDPYTGDPAQEAQGLNGVYITDTTIDVIKDAITNINQ
;
A
#
# COMPACT_ATOMS: atom_id res chain seq x y z
N MET A 1 -8.00 82.94 -32.03
CA MET A 1 -8.33 82.26 -30.78
C MET A 1 -8.52 80.80 -31.11
N MET A 2 -7.46 80.02 -31.05
CA MET A 2 -7.50 78.60 -31.42
C MET A 2 -7.44 77.75 -30.13
N LEU A 3 -8.46 76.95 -29.89
CA LEU A 3 -8.44 75.92 -28.84
C LEU A 3 -7.79 74.65 -29.36
N THR A 4 -6.70 74.25 -28.76
CA THR A 4 -6.07 72.93 -28.99
C THR A 4 -6.60 71.93 -27.99
N SER A 5 -7.33 70.90 -28.44
CA SER A 5 -7.75 69.76 -27.67
C SER A 5 -6.64 68.71 -27.58
N LYS A 6 -6.21 68.38 -26.38
CA LYS A 6 -5.31 67.27 -26.11
C LYS A 6 -6.10 66.01 -25.92
N LEU A 7 -5.97 65.05 -26.84
CA LEU A 7 -6.41 63.66 -26.65
C LEU A 7 -5.37 62.97 -25.75
N ALA A 8 -5.84 62.47 -24.63
CA ALA A 8 -5.06 61.57 -23.79
C ALA A 8 -5.39 60.13 -24.20
N THR A 9 -4.43 59.42 -24.72
CA THR A 9 -4.51 58.00 -25.08
C THR A 9 -4.22 57.17 -23.83
N LEU A 10 -5.25 56.53 -23.25
CA LEU A 10 -5.09 55.53 -22.18
C LEU A 10 -4.64 54.20 -22.82
N ALA A 11 -3.41 53.82 -22.60
CA ALA A 11 -2.91 52.45 -22.94
C ALA A 11 -3.22 51.51 -21.76
N CYS A 12 -4.27 50.65 -21.95
CA CYS A 12 -4.47 49.51 -21.06
C CYS A 12 -3.43 48.43 -21.33
N ALA A 13 -2.45 48.33 -20.47
CA ALA A 13 -1.56 47.19 -20.44
C ALA A 13 -2.28 45.99 -19.80
N ALA A 14 -2.79 45.08 -20.60
CA ALA A 14 -3.26 43.76 -20.14
C ALA A 14 -2.03 42.94 -19.76
N LEU A 15 -1.77 42.79 -18.47
CA LEU A 15 -0.87 41.81 -17.91
C LEU A 15 -1.51 40.43 -18.11
N LEU A 16 -1.11 39.74 -19.17
CA LEU A 16 -1.30 38.30 -19.30
C LEU A 16 -0.45 37.63 -18.20
N ALA A 17 -1.08 37.26 -17.10
CA ALA A 17 -0.50 36.30 -16.16
C ALA A 17 -0.42 34.95 -16.88
N ILE A 18 0.72 34.68 -17.50
CA ILE A 18 1.07 33.33 -17.93
C ILE A 18 1.31 32.54 -16.63
N GLY A 19 0.25 31.96 -16.10
CA GLY A 19 0.37 30.91 -15.10
C GLY A 19 1.13 29.76 -15.77
N CYS A 20 2.39 29.60 -15.43
CA CYS A 20 3.10 28.35 -15.68
C CYS A 20 2.34 27.28 -14.89
N SER A 21 1.39 26.60 -15.52
CA SER A 21 0.94 25.31 -15.04
C SER A 21 2.12 24.37 -15.18
N GLN A 22 2.88 24.15 -14.11
CA GLN A 22 3.85 23.07 -14.09
C GLN A 22 3.07 21.80 -14.38
N THR A 23 3.44 21.08 -15.42
CA THR A 23 2.92 19.74 -15.69
C THR A 23 3.20 18.90 -14.45
N PRO A 24 2.21 18.24 -13.86
CA PRO A 24 2.47 17.39 -12.70
C PRO A 24 3.49 16.32 -13.05
N PHE A 25 4.51 16.16 -12.22
CA PHE A 25 5.54 15.14 -12.43
C PHE A 25 5.09 13.83 -11.79
N PHE A 26 4.80 12.85 -12.63
CA PHE A 26 4.55 11.48 -12.20
C PHE A 26 5.87 10.74 -12.02
N VAL A 27 5.91 9.81 -11.07
CA VAL A 27 7.02 8.87 -10.95
C VAL A 27 6.91 7.85 -12.07
N SER A 28 8.02 7.52 -12.68
CA SER A 28 8.11 6.54 -13.76
C SER A 28 9.31 5.61 -13.54
N VAL A 29 9.41 4.57 -14.35
CA VAL A 29 10.56 3.66 -14.34
C VAL A 29 11.44 3.96 -15.54
N LYS A 30 12.74 4.07 -15.29
CA LYS A 30 13.77 4.18 -16.32
C LYS A 30 15.02 3.42 -15.88
N ASP A 31 15.52 2.55 -16.76
CA ASP A 31 16.75 1.78 -16.53
C ASP A 31 16.75 1.01 -15.18
N GLY A 32 15.61 0.45 -14.78
CA GLY A 32 15.46 -0.32 -13.55
C GLY A 32 15.37 0.52 -12.26
N ALA A 33 15.23 1.84 -12.37
CA ALA A 33 15.10 2.76 -11.25
C ALA A 33 13.84 3.62 -11.34
N PHE A 34 13.34 4.09 -10.20
CA PHE A 34 12.32 5.14 -10.17
C PHE A 34 12.92 6.48 -10.54
N VAL A 35 12.17 7.25 -11.32
CA VAL A 35 12.55 8.60 -11.75
C VAL A 35 11.39 9.56 -11.52
N ARG A 36 11.65 10.66 -10.82
CA ARG A 36 10.74 11.79 -10.63
C ARG A 36 11.42 13.06 -11.10
N ASP A 37 10.79 13.84 -11.97
CA ASP A 37 11.36 15.06 -12.55
C ASP A 37 12.75 14.83 -13.19
N GLY A 38 12.89 13.70 -13.90
CA GLY A 38 14.13 13.32 -14.58
C GLY A 38 15.28 12.90 -13.67
N LYS A 39 15.06 12.79 -12.35
CA LYS A 39 16.07 12.38 -11.37
C LYS A 39 15.72 11.04 -10.76
N PRO A 40 16.70 10.14 -10.56
CA PRO A 40 16.50 8.93 -9.79
C PRO A 40 15.98 9.26 -8.37
N CYS A 41 15.08 8.45 -7.87
CA CYS A 41 14.57 8.60 -6.51
C CYS A 41 14.41 7.23 -5.83
N THR A 42 14.75 7.21 -4.56
CA THR A 42 14.51 6.08 -3.63
C THR A 42 13.74 6.62 -2.45
N TYR A 43 13.09 5.72 -1.69
CA TYR A 43 12.33 6.17 -0.53
C TYR A 43 12.30 5.17 0.61
N ILE A 44 12.09 5.69 1.82
CA ILE A 44 11.62 4.96 2.98
C ILE A 44 10.20 5.46 3.27
N GLY A 45 9.24 4.56 3.23
CA GLY A 45 7.83 4.80 3.44
C GLY A 45 7.25 3.89 4.51
N THR A 46 5.94 3.93 4.67
CA THR A 46 5.21 3.09 5.63
C THR A 46 3.88 2.63 5.09
N ASN A 47 3.37 1.53 5.62
CA ASN A 47 1.97 1.16 5.48
C ASN A 47 1.10 2.02 6.39
N PHE A 48 0.13 2.71 5.80
CA PHE A 48 -0.86 3.55 6.49
C PHE A 48 -2.25 3.20 5.97
N TRP A 49 -2.61 1.91 6.07
CA TRP A 49 -3.77 1.30 5.44
C TRP A 49 -5.09 2.02 5.76
N TYR A 50 -5.23 2.61 6.95
CA TYR A 50 -6.45 3.26 7.43
C TYR A 50 -6.55 4.77 7.13
N GLY A 51 -5.60 5.35 6.40
CA GLY A 51 -5.55 6.79 6.10
C GLY A 51 -6.85 7.36 5.53
N PRO A 52 -7.49 6.74 4.52
CA PRO A 52 -8.76 7.19 3.99
C PRO A 52 -9.91 7.16 4.99
N ILE A 53 -9.88 6.24 5.98
CA ILE A 53 -10.90 6.19 7.04
C ILE A 53 -10.75 7.41 7.94
N LEU A 54 -9.54 7.75 8.39
CA LEU A 54 -9.29 8.96 9.19
C LEU A 54 -9.70 10.24 8.43
N ALA A 55 -9.51 10.27 7.11
CA ALA A 55 -9.86 11.42 6.27
C ALA A 55 -11.38 11.61 6.10
N SER A 56 -12.17 10.58 6.37
CA SER A 56 -13.62 10.58 6.17
C SER A 56 -14.37 11.42 7.22
N GLU A 57 -15.65 11.70 6.96
CA GLU A 57 -16.58 12.30 7.94
C GLU A 57 -17.43 11.24 8.66
N GLY A 58 -17.21 9.96 8.31
CA GLY A 58 -17.97 8.86 8.85
C GLY A 58 -17.36 8.27 10.13
N ARG A 59 -17.87 7.09 10.47
CA ARG A 59 -17.35 6.31 11.59
C ARG A 59 -15.85 6.04 11.41
N GLY A 60 -15.07 6.32 12.44
CA GLY A 60 -13.61 6.17 12.44
C GLY A 60 -12.87 7.36 11.84
N GLY A 61 -13.58 8.38 11.32
CA GLY A 61 -12.96 9.61 10.83
C GLY A 61 -12.37 10.45 11.95
N ASP A 62 -11.14 10.91 11.75
CA ASP A 62 -10.43 11.84 12.64
C ASP A 62 -9.41 12.65 11.81
N ARG A 63 -9.87 13.74 11.27
CA ARG A 63 -9.06 14.59 10.39
C ARG A 63 -7.97 15.37 11.14
N GLU A 64 -8.16 15.64 12.42
CA GLU A 64 -7.14 16.30 13.24
C GLU A 64 -5.98 15.35 13.49
N ARG A 65 -6.28 14.10 13.84
CA ARG A 65 -5.28 13.03 13.93
C ARG A 65 -4.59 12.83 12.58
N LEU A 66 -5.35 12.71 11.48
CA LEU A 66 -4.76 12.56 10.14
C LEU A 66 -3.73 13.65 9.84
N ALA A 67 -4.10 14.93 10.04
CA ALA A 67 -3.20 16.05 9.78
C ALA A 67 -1.92 15.93 10.62
N ARG A 68 -2.04 15.63 11.91
CA ARG A 68 -0.90 15.44 12.82
C ARG A 68 0.00 14.27 12.41
N GLU A 69 -0.60 13.12 12.00
CA GLU A 69 0.14 11.96 11.53
C GLU A 69 0.93 12.29 10.25
N LEU A 70 0.29 12.90 9.25
CA LEU A 70 0.93 13.27 7.99
C LEU A 70 2.02 14.34 8.16
N ASP A 71 1.79 15.36 9.01
CA ASP A 71 2.79 16.37 9.32
C ASP A 71 4.02 15.75 10.00
N THR A 72 3.79 14.81 10.90
CA THR A 72 4.85 14.07 11.61
C THR A 72 5.63 13.17 10.65
N LEU A 73 4.95 12.38 9.82
CA LEU A 73 5.58 11.54 8.80
C LEU A 73 6.45 12.37 7.86
N LYS A 74 5.91 13.50 7.36
CA LYS A 74 6.68 14.43 6.52
C LYS A 74 7.89 15.00 7.22
N ALA A 75 7.77 15.38 8.50
CA ALA A 75 8.88 15.91 9.29
C ALA A 75 9.98 14.86 9.56
N ILE A 76 9.62 13.58 9.67
CA ILE A 76 10.56 12.46 9.74
C ILE A 76 11.26 12.24 8.38
N GLY A 77 10.64 12.63 7.27
CA GLY A 77 11.12 12.44 5.90
C GLY A 77 10.43 11.29 5.16
N ILE A 78 9.38 10.71 5.73
CA ILE A 78 8.53 9.70 5.08
C ILE A 78 7.58 10.42 4.13
N THR A 79 7.66 10.08 2.84
CA THR A 79 6.86 10.72 1.78
C THR A 79 6.05 9.73 0.94
N ASN A 80 6.26 8.43 1.13
CA ASN A 80 5.51 7.38 0.44
C ASN A 80 4.70 6.57 1.45
N LEU A 81 3.40 6.42 1.20
CA LEU A 81 2.47 5.67 2.03
C LEU A 81 1.82 4.57 1.22
N ARG A 82 1.83 3.33 1.72
CA ARG A 82 1.06 2.25 1.12
C ARG A 82 -0.29 2.15 1.82
N VAL A 83 -1.37 2.22 1.05
CA VAL A 83 -2.71 2.52 1.55
C VAL A 83 -3.75 1.58 0.94
N LEU A 84 -4.60 1.02 1.78
CA LEU A 84 -5.77 0.29 1.33
C LEU A 84 -6.83 1.26 0.81
N VAL A 85 -7.30 1.04 -0.40
CA VAL A 85 -8.43 1.83 -0.95
C VAL A 85 -9.67 1.65 -0.09
N GLY A 86 -9.94 0.43 0.39
CA GLY A 86 -11.00 0.13 1.35
C GLY A 86 -11.31 -1.36 1.44
N GLY A 87 -12.11 -1.74 2.43
CA GLY A 87 -12.55 -3.12 2.62
C GLY A 87 -13.81 -3.45 1.84
N ASP A 88 -14.01 -4.75 1.60
CA ASP A 88 -15.15 -5.33 0.88
C ASP A 88 -16.05 -6.14 1.83
N GLY A 89 -17.36 -6.07 1.64
CA GLY A 89 -18.36 -6.85 2.38
C GLY A 89 -19.11 -6.03 3.45
N PRO A 90 -19.94 -6.70 4.26
CA PRO A 90 -20.67 -6.05 5.34
C PRO A 90 -19.74 -5.67 6.50
N ASP A 91 -20.10 -4.61 7.23
CA ASP A 91 -19.50 -4.29 8.52
C ASP A 91 -19.84 -5.35 9.58
N GLY A 92 -19.03 -5.43 10.64
CA GLY A 92 -19.26 -6.32 11.78
C GLY A 92 -18.84 -7.77 11.58
N VAL A 93 -18.06 -8.06 10.56
CA VAL A 93 -17.45 -9.38 10.38
C VAL A 93 -16.21 -9.50 11.26
N PHE A 94 -16.11 -10.58 12.02
CA PHE A 94 -14.97 -10.83 12.91
C PHE A 94 -13.65 -10.72 12.19
N SER A 95 -12.66 -10.11 12.83
CA SER A 95 -11.30 -9.86 12.33
C SER A 95 -11.17 -9.04 11.04
N ARG A 96 -12.26 -8.46 10.52
CA ARG A 96 -12.23 -7.57 9.36
C ARG A 96 -12.24 -6.11 9.77
N ILE A 97 -11.56 -5.32 8.93
CA ILE A 97 -11.59 -3.86 9.09
C ILE A 97 -12.97 -3.30 8.76
N GLU A 98 -13.33 -2.23 9.43
CA GLU A 98 -14.55 -1.47 9.18
C GLU A 98 -14.36 0.03 9.50
N PRO A 99 -15.15 0.93 8.90
CA PRO A 99 -16.23 0.66 7.98
C PRO A 99 -15.72 0.19 6.61
N THR A 100 -16.52 -0.66 5.94
CA THR A 100 -16.19 -1.18 4.61
C THR A 100 -16.48 -0.16 3.52
N LEU A 101 -15.66 -0.15 2.46
CA LEU A 101 -15.83 0.72 1.31
C LEU A 101 -16.90 0.17 0.36
N GLN A 102 -16.81 -1.09 -0.03
CA GLN A 102 -17.75 -1.72 -0.95
C GLN A 102 -18.63 -2.72 -0.19
N LYS A 103 -19.89 -2.33 0.08
CA LYS A 103 -20.82 -3.11 0.92
C LYS A 103 -21.50 -4.27 0.17
N ALA A 104 -21.63 -4.12 -1.13
CA ALA A 104 -22.11 -5.11 -2.08
C ALA A 104 -21.51 -4.77 -3.45
N PRO A 105 -21.54 -5.67 -4.45
CA PRO A 105 -20.97 -5.41 -5.77
C PRO A 105 -21.42 -4.07 -6.36
N GLY A 106 -20.49 -3.13 -6.54
CA GLY A 106 -20.76 -1.79 -7.07
C GLY A 106 -21.49 -0.84 -6.11
N VAL A 107 -21.75 -1.23 -4.87
CA VAL A 107 -22.42 -0.39 -3.85
C VAL A 107 -21.37 0.12 -2.87
N TYR A 108 -20.98 1.36 -3.03
CA TYR A 108 -19.92 1.98 -2.26
C TYR A 108 -20.43 2.83 -1.08
N ASN A 109 -19.59 2.96 -0.07
CA ASN A 109 -19.76 3.92 1.01
C ASN A 109 -19.22 5.28 0.55
N ASP A 110 -20.11 6.16 0.15
CA ASP A 110 -19.75 7.49 -0.36
C ASP A 110 -18.91 8.30 0.63
N THR A 111 -19.13 8.13 1.93
CA THR A 111 -18.35 8.82 2.97
C THR A 111 -16.87 8.40 2.92
N LEU A 112 -16.59 7.12 2.69
CA LEU A 112 -15.21 6.63 2.54
C LEU A 112 -14.61 7.00 1.18
N LEU A 113 -15.40 7.04 0.10
CA LEU A 113 -14.93 7.55 -1.19
C LEU A 113 -14.48 9.01 -1.08
N VAL A 114 -15.27 9.85 -0.40
CA VAL A 114 -14.88 11.25 -0.10
C VAL A 114 -13.69 11.30 0.86
N GLY A 115 -13.58 10.33 1.76
CA GLY A 115 -12.40 10.14 2.62
C GLY A 115 -11.13 9.90 1.82
N LEU A 116 -11.19 9.01 0.83
CA LEU A 116 -10.06 8.75 -0.10
C LEU A 116 -9.72 10.01 -0.92
N ASP A 117 -10.73 10.71 -1.46
CA ASP A 117 -10.53 11.98 -2.16
C ASP A 117 -9.76 12.99 -1.29
N ARG A 118 -10.20 13.15 -0.04
CA ARG A 118 -9.57 14.07 0.92
C ARG A 118 -8.17 13.63 1.31
N PHE A 119 -7.97 12.35 1.52
CA PHE A 119 -6.65 11.81 1.85
C PHE A 119 -5.62 12.17 0.79
N LEU A 120 -5.95 11.99 -0.49
CA LEU A 120 -5.08 12.39 -1.61
C LEU A 120 -4.82 13.91 -1.63
N VAL A 121 -5.83 14.72 -1.34
CA VAL A 121 -5.64 16.18 -1.21
C VAL A 121 -4.67 16.52 -0.08
N GLU A 122 -4.79 15.86 1.07
CA GLU A 122 -3.88 16.08 2.21
C GLU A 122 -2.45 15.63 1.92
N LEU A 123 -2.27 14.54 1.16
CA LEU A 123 -0.95 14.11 0.67
C LEU A 123 -0.34 15.14 -0.30
N GLY A 124 -1.12 15.59 -1.29
CA GLY A 124 -0.67 16.58 -2.28
C GLY A 124 -0.20 17.89 -1.65
N LYS A 125 -0.88 18.37 -0.58
CA LYS A 125 -0.46 19.57 0.18
C LYS A 125 0.92 19.42 0.82
N ARG A 126 1.35 18.18 1.09
CA ARG A 126 2.61 17.86 1.79
C ARG A 126 3.68 17.32 0.86
N ASP A 127 3.43 17.28 -0.44
CA ASP A 127 4.29 16.58 -1.42
C ASP A 127 4.60 15.15 -0.96
N MET A 128 3.54 14.42 -0.61
CA MET A 128 3.55 13.01 -0.26
C MET A 128 2.77 12.23 -1.31
N GLN A 129 3.04 10.94 -1.43
CA GLN A 129 2.43 10.07 -2.43
C GLN A 129 1.92 8.77 -1.79
N ALA A 130 0.91 8.17 -2.42
CA ALA A 130 0.34 6.89 -2.02
C ALA A 130 0.48 5.82 -3.08
N VAL A 131 0.89 4.61 -2.65
CA VAL A 131 0.62 3.36 -3.35
C VAL A 131 -0.78 2.90 -2.92
N LEU A 132 -1.71 2.80 -3.87
CA LEU A 132 -3.11 2.47 -3.59
C LEU A 132 -3.38 1.01 -3.98
N PHE A 133 -3.53 0.10 -3.00
CA PHE A 133 -3.88 -1.29 -3.29
C PHE A 133 -5.40 -1.52 -3.26
N LEU A 134 -5.88 -2.26 -4.27
CA LEU A 134 -7.29 -2.32 -4.64
C LEU A 134 -8.01 -3.57 -4.12
N ASN A 135 -7.28 -4.60 -3.72
CA ASN A 135 -7.81 -5.88 -3.28
C ASN A 135 -6.89 -6.51 -2.22
N ASN A 136 -7.27 -7.67 -1.73
CA ASN A 136 -6.50 -8.46 -0.77
C ASN A 136 -6.70 -9.95 -1.03
N SER A 137 -5.66 -10.75 -0.90
CA SER A 137 -5.84 -12.21 -0.88
C SER A 137 -6.29 -12.72 0.48
N TRP A 138 -6.08 -11.91 1.53
CA TRP A 138 -6.46 -12.23 2.90
C TRP A 138 -7.81 -11.63 3.28
N GLU A 139 -8.44 -12.20 4.29
CA GLU A 139 -9.83 -11.88 4.68
C GLU A 139 -9.97 -10.57 5.46
N TRP A 140 -8.89 -10.03 6.04
CA TRP A 140 -8.99 -8.90 6.96
C TRP A 140 -9.57 -7.61 6.33
N SER A 141 -9.62 -7.53 5.01
CA SER A 141 -10.35 -6.49 4.30
C SER A 141 -11.42 -7.04 3.34
N GLY A 142 -11.87 -8.28 3.52
CA GLY A 142 -12.84 -8.97 2.67
C GLY A 142 -12.19 -9.75 1.53
N GLY A 143 -11.55 -9.07 0.60
CA GLY A 143 -10.69 -9.64 -0.43
C GLY A 143 -11.32 -10.76 -1.25
N TYR A 144 -10.48 -11.72 -1.70
CA TYR A 144 -10.93 -12.85 -2.55
C TYR A 144 -12.16 -13.57 -2.01
N GLY A 145 -12.21 -13.80 -0.69
CA GLY A 145 -13.31 -14.49 -0.05
C GLY A 145 -14.63 -13.77 -0.25
N GLN A 146 -14.63 -12.45 -0.13
CA GLN A 146 -15.84 -11.66 -0.30
C GLN A 146 -16.33 -11.63 -1.75
N TYR A 147 -15.43 -11.55 -2.71
CA TYR A 147 -15.79 -11.63 -4.14
C TYR A 147 -16.32 -13.01 -4.51
N LEU A 148 -15.75 -14.08 -3.95
CA LEU A 148 -16.29 -15.44 -4.11
C LEU A 148 -17.70 -15.56 -3.50
N GLU A 149 -17.91 -15.05 -2.28
CA GLU A 149 -19.22 -15.06 -1.63
C GLU A 149 -20.27 -14.31 -2.46
N TRP A 150 -19.94 -13.15 -3.00
CA TRP A 150 -20.85 -12.39 -3.87
C TRP A 150 -21.21 -13.13 -5.16
N ALA A 151 -20.26 -13.81 -5.76
CA ALA A 151 -20.47 -14.49 -7.04
C ALA A 151 -21.19 -15.84 -6.88
N THR A 152 -20.91 -16.58 -5.80
CA THR A 152 -21.34 -17.97 -5.65
C THR A 152 -22.35 -18.19 -4.54
N GLY A 153 -22.46 -17.28 -3.58
CA GLY A 153 -23.23 -17.46 -2.34
C GLY A 153 -22.53 -18.34 -1.30
N GLU A 154 -21.33 -18.88 -1.59
CA GLU A 154 -20.54 -19.64 -0.60
C GLU A 154 -19.92 -18.66 0.39
N LYS A 155 -20.23 -18.81 1.68
CA LYS A 155 -19.73 -17.91 2.73
C LYS A 155 -18.20 -17.89 2.75
N ALA A 156 -17.63 -16.68 2.81
CA ALA A 156 -16.18 -16.49 2.96
C ALA A 156 -15.69 -17.02 4.31
N LEU A 157 -14.65 -17.83 4.27
CA LEU A 157 -14.00 -18.37 5.46
C LEU A 157 -13.10 -17.31 6.11
N ILE A 158 -12.92 -17.46 7.43
CA ILE A 158 -12.09 -16.59 8.27
C ILE A 158 -11.00 -17.47 8.89
N PRO A 159 -9.69 -17.26 8.58
CA PRO A 159 -8.62 -18.13 9.04
C PRO A 159 -8.58 -18.33 10.56
N LEU A 160 -8.85 -17.28 11.33
CA LEU A 160 -8.87 -17.35 12.80
C LEU A 160 -10.02 -18.21 13.36
N LEU A 161 -11.08 -18.44 12.60
CA LEU A 161 -12.24 -19.26 13.00
C LEU A 161 -12.24 -20.64 12.33
N ASP A 162 -11.90 -20.67 11.04
CA ASP A 162 -12.06 -21.84 10.17
C ASP A 162 -10.73 -22.57 9.90
N GLY A 163 -9.60 -21.93 10.25
CA GLY A 163 -8.25 -22.40 9.99
C GLY A 163 -7.68 -21.94 8.64
N TYR A 164 -6.35 -21.76 8.59
CA TYR A 164 -5.66 -21.28 7.39
C TYR A 164 -5.75 -22.23 6.20
N TRP A 165 -5.67 -23.53 6.42
CA TRP A 165 -5.73 -24.48 5.32
C TRP A 165 -7.07 -24.49 4.60
N PRO A 166 -8.24 -24.63 5.25
CA PRO A 166 -9.54 -24.50 4.60
C PRO A 166 -9.73 -23.16 3.90
N PHE A 167 -9.28 -22.06 4.52
CA PHE A 167 -9.29 -20.74 3.91
C PHE A 167 -8.52 -20.72 2.60
N MET A 168 -7.27 -21.14 2.56
CA MET A 168 -6.45 -21.17 1.34
C MET A 168 -7.10 -22.03 0.24
N GLN A 169 -7.70 -23.18 0.61
CA GLN A 169 -8.45 -24.03 -0.34
C GLN A 169 -9.69 -23.34 -0.91
N GLN A 170 -10.30 -22.42 -0.18
CA GLN A 170 -11.39 -21.59 -0.72
C GLN A 170 -10.82 -20.49 -1.63
N MET A 171 -9.79 -19.77 -1.18
CA MET A 171 -9.24 -18.62 -1.91
C MET A 171 -8.69 -18.98 -3.29
N ARG A 172 -8.11 -20.20 -3.46
CA ARG A 172 -7.65 -20.67 -4.78
C ARG A 172 -8.77 -20.70 -5.82
N LYS A 173 -10.05 -20.83 -5.42
CA LYS A 173 -11.20 -20.83 -6.33
C LYS A 173 -11.38 -19.50 -7.03
N PHE A 174 -10.91 -18.38 -6.45
CA PHE A 174 -10.98 -17.07 -7.07
C PHE A 174 -10.23 -17.03 -8.40
N GLN A 175 -9.15 -17.79 -8.53
CA GLN A 175 -8.29 -17.78 -9.73
C GLN A 175 -8.99 -18.37 -10.97
N THR A 176 -10.01 -19.18 -10.78
CA THR A 176 -10.79 -19.77 -11.86
C THR A 176 -12.25 -19.28 -11.92
N SER A 177 -12.66 -18.43 -10.98
CA SER A 177 -14.01 -17.84 -10.93
C SER A 177 -14.09 -16.56 -11.75
N LYS A 178 -14.55 -16.66 -13.00
CA LYS A 178 -14.71 -15.51 -13.88
C LYS A 178 -15.69 -14.47 -13.34
N GLU A 179 -16.75 -14.91 -12.66
CA GLU A 179 -17.74 -14.05 -12.05
C GLU A 179 -17.14 -13.22 -10.92
N SER A 180 -16.36 -13.83 -10.05
CA SER A 180 -15.67 -13.12 -8.96
C SER A 180 -14.65 -12.11 -9.50
N GLN A 181 -13.90 -12.50 -10.53
CA GLN A 181 -12.91 -11.63 -11.17
C GLN A 181 -13.58 -10.44 -11.87
N GLU A 182 -14.73 -10.65 -12.56
CA GLU A 182 -15.44 -9.54 -13.21
C GLU A 182 -15.99 -8.54 -12.19
N LEU A 183 -16.43 -8.98 -11.00
CA LEU A 183 -16.82 -8.08 -9.91
C LEU A 183 -15.62 -7.22 -9.48
N PHE A 184 -14.43 -7.81 -9.38
CA PHE A 184 -13.23 -7.06 -9.07
C PHE A 184 -12.81 -6.11 -10.20
N TYR A 185 -12.89 -6.52 -11.46
CA TYR A 185 -12.62 -5.62 -12.60
C TYR A 185 -13.56 -4.41 -12.61
N ASN A 186 -14.81 -4.57 -12.20
CA ASN A 186 -15.74 -3.44 -12.02
C ASN A 186 -15.30 -2.51 -10.89
N HIS A 187 -14.75 -3.06 -9.80
CA HIS A 187 -14.16 -2.27 -8.73
C HIS A 187 -12.95 -1.47 -9.23
N ILE A 188 -12.03 -2.08 -9.98
CA ILE A 188 -10.91 -1.36 -10.63
C ILE A 188 -11.44 -0.17 -11.44
N ARG A 189 -12.42 -0.41 -12.33
CA ARG A 189 -12.99 0.65 -13.19
C ARG A 189 -13.58 1.79 -12.37
N ALA A 190 -14.27 1.47 -11.29
CA ALA A 190 -14.90 2.47 -10.41
C ALA A 190 -13.89 3.33 -9.66
N ILE A 191 -12.82 2.73 -9.13
CA ILE A 191 -11.84 3.43 -8.31
C ILE A 191 -10.80 4.14 -9.18
N VAL A 192 -10.18 3.45 -10.13
CA VAL A 192 -9.14 4.06 -10.99
C VAL A 192 -9.73 5.15 -11.89
N GLY A 193 -10.96 4.97 -12.36
CA GLY A 193 -11.70 5.95 -13.17
C GLY A 193 -12.34 7.10 -12.38
N ARG A 194 -12.08 7.18 -11.06
CA ARG A 194 -12.73 8.17 -10.22
C ARG A 194 -12.21 9.59 -10.50
N THR A 195 -13.13 10.56 -10.44
CA THR A 195 -12.82 11.98 -10.33
C THR A 195 -12.90 12.39 -8.86
N ASN A 196 -11.84 12.98 -8.32
CA ASN A 196 -11.78 13.47 -6.95
C ASN A 196 -12.86 14.53 -6.76
N SER A 197 -13.81 14.28 -5.87
CA SER A 197 -14.98 15.15 -5.66
C SER A 197 -14.63 16.50 -5.05
N ILE A 198 -13.44 16.66 -4.48
CA ILE A 198 -12.97 17.90 -3.83
C ILE A 198 -12.22 18.78 -4.82
N THR A 199 -11.36 18.18 -5.66
CA THR A 199 -10.53 18.93 -6.62
C THR A 199 -11.15 19.03 -8.01
N GLY A 200 -12.09 18.15 -8.34
CA GLY A 200 -12.65 17.99 -9.68
C GLY A 200 -11.71 17.38 -10.70
N LYS A 201 -10.54 16.86 -10.29
CA LYS A 201 -9.55 16.24 -11.16
C LYS A 201 -9.74 14.71 -11.20
N PRO A 202 -9.56 14.07 -12.36
CA PRO A 202 -9.45 12.61 -12.42
C PRO A 202 -8.29 12.10 -11.56
N TYR A 203 -8.43 10.91 -10.98
CA TYR A 203 -7.32 10.28 -10.23
C TYR A 203 -6.11 10.02 -11.12
N SER A 204 -6.31 9.72 -12.39
CA SER A 204 -5.24 9.59 -13.38
C SER A 204 -4.40 10.87 -13.60
N GLU A 205 -4.83 12.01 -13.07
CA GLU A 205 -4.10 13.29 -13.14
C GLU A 205 -3.60 13.75 -11.75
N ASP A 206 -3.72 12.92 -10.71
CA ASP A 206 -3.34 13.29 -9.35
C ASP A 206 -1.92 12.83 -9.00
N PRO A 207 -0.91 13.72 -8.93
CA PRO A 207 0.47 13.34 -8.64
C PRO A 207 0.67 12.85 -7.18
N ALA A 208 -0.34 12.92 -6.32
CA ALA A 208 -0.32 12.32 -5.00
C ALA A 208 -0.47 10.78 -5.05
N ILE A 209 -0.87 10.22 -6.20
CA ILE A 209 -0.82 8.79 -6.44
C ILE A 209 0.57 8.42 -6.97
N PHE A 210 1.26 7.50 -6.29
CA PHE A 210 2.53 6.94 -6.73
C PHE A 210 2.30 5.82 -7.74
N SER A 211 1.42 4.90 -7.39
CA SER A 211 1.07 3.75 -8.21
C SER A 211 -0.27 3.15 -7.79
N TRP A 212 -0.87 2.42 -8.73
CA TRP A 212 -1.93 1.48 -8.47
C TRP A 212 -1.33 0.10 -8.17
N GLN A 213 -1.87 -0.56 -7.18
CA GLN A 213 -1.48 -1.91 -6.85
C GLN A 213 -2.69 -2.84 -6.95
N ILE A 214 -2.55 -3.97 -7.67
CA ILE A 214 -3.68 -4.85 -7.95
C ILE A 214 -4.26 -5.41 -6.65
N GLY A 215 -3.40 -5.80 -5.71
CA GLY A 215 -3.88 -6.29 -4.42
C GLY A 215 -2.80 -6.33 -3.35
N ASN A 216 -3.22 -6.60 -2.13
CA ASN A 216 -2.34 -6.99 -1.05
C ASN A 216 -2.06 -8.49 -1.15
N GLU A 217 -0.79 -8.85 -1.32
CA GLU A 217 -0.30 -10.23 -1.32
C GLU A 217 -1.07 -11.18 -2.25
N PRO A 218 -1.30 -10.82 -3.53
CA PRO A 218 -1.99 -11.74 -4.42
C PRO A 218 -1.24 -13.06 -4.55
N ARG A 219 -1.95 -14.17 -4.26
CA ARG A 219 -1.45 -15.55 -4.32
C ARG A 219 -2.43 -16.44 -5.06
N CYS A 220 -1.92 -17.50 -5.69
CA CYS A 220 -2.79 -18.53 -6.29
C CYS A 220 -3.18 -19.63 -5.31
N PHE A 221 -2.44 -19.83 -4.20
CA PHE A 221 -2.66 -20.87 -3.19
C PHE A 221 -2.71 -22.29 -3.79
N SER A 222 -1.94 -22.53 -4.84
CA SER A 222 -2.01 -23.80 -5.56
C SER A 222 -0.78 -24.03 -6.46
N ASP A 223 -0.42 -25.29 -6.60
CA ASP A 223 0.52 -25.80 -7.62
C ASP A 223 -0.19 -26.32 -8.88
N ASP A 224 -1.54 -26.31 -8.89
CA ASP A 224 -2.36 -26.73 -10.04
C ASP A 224 -2.15 -25.77 -11.23
N PRO A 225 -1.75 -26.29 -12.42
CA PRO A 225 -1.48 -25.46 -13.60
C PRO A 225 -2.66 -24.62 -14.08
N GLU A 226 -3.90 -25.11 -13.92
CA GLU A 226 -5.11 -24.36 -14.31
C GLU A 226 -5.31 -23.16 -13.37
N VAL A 227 -5.14 -23.35 -12.05
CA VAL A 227 -5.23 -22.29 -11.05
C VAL A 227 -4.13 -21.25 -11.26
N ARG A 228 -2.88 -21.67 -11.51
CA ARG A 228 -1.75 -20.77 -11.80
C ARG A 228 -1.99 -19.98 -13.09
N SER A 229 -2.48 -20.63 -14.13
CA SER A 229 -2.84 -19.95 -15.39
C SER A 229 -3.95 -18.92 -15.19
N GLY A 230 -4.97 -19.27 -14.40
CA GLY A 230 -6.04 -18.33 -14.02
C GLY A 230 -5.52 -17.13 -13.23
N PHE A 231 -4.59 -17.35 -12.30
CA PHE A 231 -3.93 -16.30 -11.53
C PHE A 231 -3.19 -15.31 -12.43
N ILE A 232 -2.34 -15.80 -13.34
CA ILE A 232 -1.61 -14.95 -14.29
C ILE A 232 -2.59 -14.19 -15.21
N ALA A 233 -3.64 -14.85 -15.69
CA ALA A 233 -4.65 -14.23 -16.53
C ALA A 233 -5.40 -13.12 -15.80
N TRP A 234 -5.78 -13.33 -14.54
CA TRP A 234 -6.44 -12.33 -13.70
C TRP A 234 -5.54 -11.10 -13.45
N LEU A 235 -4.27 -11.32 -13.08
CA LEU A 235 -3.32 -10.22 -12.88
C LEU A 235 -3.09 -9.44 -14.18
N THR A 236 -2.95 -10.15 -15.30
CA THR A 236 -2.76 -9.55 -16.63
C THR A 236 -3.94 -8.66 -17.03
N GLU A 237 -5.16 -9.16 -16.86
CA GLU A 237 -6.37 -8.39 -17.18
C GLU A 237 -6.54 -7.19 -16.24
N SER A 238 -6.24 -7.37 -14.94
CA SER A 238 -6.26 -6.27 -13.96
C SER A 238 -5.30 -5.14 -14.36
N ALA A 239 -4.04 -5.47 -14.67
CA ALA A 239 -3.05 -4.49 -15.11
C ALA A 239 -3.49 -3.80 -16.41
N ARG A 240 -4.03 -4.56 -17.37
CA ARG A 240 -4.54 -4.02 -18.63
C ARG A 240 -5.68 -3.03 -18.41
N ILE A 241 -6.64 -3.35 -17.55
CA ILE A 241 -7.75 -2.45 -17.22
C ILE A 241 -7.23 -1.17 -16.58
N ILE A 242 -6.37 -1.27 -15.56
CA ILE A 242 -5.78 -0.09 -14.92
C ILE A 242 -5.10 0.80 -15.94
N LYS A 243 -4.18 0.25 -16.76
CA LYS A 243 -3.44 1.01 -17.78
C LYS A 243 -4.32 1.58 -18.88
N SER A 244 -5.47 0.98 -19.16
CA SER A 244 -6.44 1.52 -20.14
C SER A 244 -7.18 2.77 -19.63
N ILE A 245 -7.28 2.95 -18.31
CA ILE A 245 -7.92 4.09 -17.66
C ILE A 245 -6.87 5.14 -17.29
N ASP A 246 -5.75 4.69 -16.77
CA ASP A 246 -4.67 5.52 -16.25
C ASP A 246 -3.31 5.08 -16.81
N SER A 247 -2.82 5.84 -17.78
CA SER A 247 -1.51 5.63 -18.40
C SER A 247 -0.37 6.40 -17.71
N ASN A 248 -0.68 7.27 -16.75
CA ASN A 248 0.30 8.13 -16.08
C ASN A 248 0.95 7.45 -14.88
N HIS A 249 0.16 6.70 -14.11
CA HIS A 249 0.67 6.07 -12.90
C HIS A 249 1.22 4.67 -13.17
N MET A 250 2.18 4.29 -12.35
CA MET A 250 2.74 2.94 -12.34
C MET A 250 1.73 1.92 -11.81
N VAL A 251 1.97 0.65 -12.13
CA VAL A 251 1.19 -0.48 -11.61
C VAL A 251 2.15 -1.52 -11.05
N SER A 252 1.81 -2.07 -9.89
CA SER A 252 2.45 -3.26 -9.34
C SER A 252 1.39 -4.32 -8.98
N THR A 253 1.84 -5.55 -8.82
CA THR A 253 0.94 -6.62 -8.40
C THR A 253 0.63 -6.57 -6.91
N GLY A 254 1.60 -6.15 -6.08
CA GLY A 254 1.56 -6.25 -4.62
C GLY A 254 1.88 -7.64 -4.08
N ASN A 255 2.50 -8.47 -4.92
CA ASN A 255 2.90 -9.84 -4.56
C ASN A 255 4.11 -9.82 -3.63
N GLU A 256 4.20 -10.81 -2.74
CA GLU A 256 5.29 -10.92 -1.76
C GLU A 256 6.64 -11.33 -2.38
N GLY A 257 6.70 -11.60 -3.70
CA GLY A 257 7.86 -12.19 -4.37
C GLY A 257 7.82 -13.71 -4.35
N PHE A 258 8.99 -14.36 -4.16
CA PHE A 258 9.12 -15.82 -4.23
C PHE A 258 8.12 -16.57 -3.32
N PHE A 259 7.92 -16.11 -2.07
CA PHE A 259 6.95 -16.74 -1.15
C PHE A 259 5.50 -16.55 -1.63
N GLY A 260 5.17 -15.39 -2.18
CA GLY A 260 3.85 -15.10 -2.75
C GLY A 260 3.55 -15.83 -4.05
N CYS A 261 4.58 -16.42 -4.67
CA CYS A 261 4.50 -17.25 -5.87
C CYS A 261 4.72 -18.73 -5.56
N GLU A 262 4.24 -19.21 -4.41
CA GLU A 262 4.30 -20.62 -3.99
C GLU A 262 5.73 -21.20 -3.99
N GLN A 263 6.74 -20.35 -3.73
CA GLN A 263 8.16 -20.68 -3.75
C GLN A 263 8.63 -21.23 -5.12
N ASP A 264 8.09 -20.69 -6.20
CA ASP A 264 8.39 -21.07 -7.58
C ASP A 264 8.94 -19.85 -8.34
N TRP A 265 10.22 -19.92 -8.74
CA TRP A 265 10.88 -18.83 -9.48
C TRP A 265 10.30 -18.62 -10.88
N GLU A 266 9.78 -19.67 -11.54
CA GLU A 266 9.15 -19.54 -12.85
C GLU A 266 7.85 -18.73 -12.71
N LEU A 267 7.02 -19.05 -11.73
CA LEU A 267 5.81 -18.29 -11.42
C LEU A 267 6.14 -16.85 -10.99
N THR A 268 7.19 -16.67 -10.18
CA THR A 268 7.66 -15.34 -9.77
C THR A 268 8.05 -14.48 -10.97
N GLU A 269 8.78 -15.06 -11.93
CA GLU A 269 9.16 -14.36 -13.16
C GLU A 269 7.95 -14.07 -14.05
N GLN A 270 7.01 -15.01 -14.20
CA GLN A 270 5.78 -14.82 -14.97
C GLN A 270 4.93 -13.67 -14.41
N VAL A 271 4.70 -13.62 -13.09
CA VAL A 271 3.95 -12.55 -12.39
C VAL A 271 4.58 -11.18 -12.64
N ASN A 272 5.89 -11.09 -12.53
CA ASN A 272 6.61 -9.84 -12.66
C ASN A 272 6.92 -9.45 -14.12
N SER A 273 6.71 -10.35 -15.08
CA SER A 273 6.84 -10.08 -16.53
C SER A 273 5.53 -9.65 -17.18
N ILE A 274 4.43 -9.58 -16.44
CA ILE A 274 3.12 -9.16 -16.95
C ILE A 274 3.23 -7.78 -17.61
N PRO A 275 2.72 -7.60 -18.84
CA PRO A 275 2.67 -6.30 -19.50
C PRO A 275 1.87 -5.28 -18.66
N GLY A 276 2.44 -4.10 -18.46
CA GLY A 276 1.82 -3.04 -17.66
C GLY A 276 2.15 -3.09 -16.18
N VAL A 277 2.81 -4.14 -15.67
CA VAL A 277 3.42 -4.16 -14.34
C VAL A 277 4.79 -3.46 -14.43
N ASP A 278 4.96 -2.36 -13.72
CA ASP A 278 6.12 -1.47 -13.86
C ASP A 278 7.26 -1.79 -12.90
N TYR A 279 6.99 -2.32 -11.73
CA TYR A 279 8.01 -2.66 -10.72
C TYR A 279 7.64 -3.93 -9.94
N MET A 280 8.67 -4.58 -9.38
CA MET A 280 8.54 -5.76 -8.53
C MET A 280 8.33 -5.37 -7.07
N THR A 281 7.59 -6.21 -6.37
CA THR A 281 7.35 -6.08 -4.92
C THR A 281 7.77 -7.35 -4.18
N ILE A 282 8.23 -7.16 -2.95
CA ILE A 282 8.43 -8.25 -1.99
C ILE A 282 7.87 -7.83 -0.63
N HIS A 283 7.41 -8.81 0.14
CA HIS A 283 7.11 -8.67 1.56
C HIS A 283 8.00 -9.61 2.35
N ILE A 284 8.34 -9.26 3.59
CA ILE A 284 9.24 -10.04 4.42
C ILE A 284 8.71 -10.10 5.85
N TRP A 285 8.25 -11.30 6.24
CA TRP A 285 7.67 -11.55 7.55
C TRP A 285 8.45 -12.65 8.29
N PRO A 286 9.60 -12.33 8.95
CA PRO A 286 10.49 -13.32 9.54
C PRO A 286 9.81 -14.23 10.57
N TYR A 287 8.91 -13.67 11.37
CA TYR A 287 8.16 -14.47 12.33
C TYR A 287 7.19 -15.43 11.64
N ASN A 288 6.38 -14.95 10.68
CA ASN A 288 5.39 -15.76 9.96
C ASN A 288 6.04 -16.89 9.13
N TRP A 289 7.28 -16.66 8.69
CA TRP A 289 8.06 -17.65 7.92
C TRP A 289 9.00 -18.48 8.77
N GLU A 290 8.84 -18.45 10.10
CA GLU A 290 9.67 -19.21 11.05
C GLU A 290 11.17 -18.90 10.95
N TRP A 291 11.53 -17.70 10.46
CA TRP A 291 12.91 -17.22 10.47
C TRP A 291 13.28 -16.60 11.82
N ALA A 292 12.31 -16.10 12.55
CA ALA A 292 12.41 -15.67 13.93
C ALA A 292 11.42 -16.44 14.79
N LYS A 293 11.76 -16.69 16.05
CA LYS A 293 10.91 -17.44 17.00
C LYS A 293 10.29 -16.49 18.01
N ALA A 294 8.98 -16.64 18.26
CA ALA A 294 8.24 -15.80 19.20
C ALA A 294 8.81 -15.85 20.62
N ASP A 295 9.27 -17.02 21.05
CA ASP A 295 9.83 -17.26 22.37
C ASP A 295 11.32 -16.87 22.50
N ASP A 296 11.98 -16.54 21.38
CA ASP A 296 13.40 -16.14 21.35
C ASP A 296 13.71 -15.21 20.17
N LEU A 297 13.08 -14.04 20.14
CA LEU A 297 13.31 -13.05 19.08
C LEU A 297 14.75 -12.54 19.06
N GLU A 298 15.34 -12.29 20.23
CA GLU A 298 16.70 -11.78 20.37
C GLU A 298 17.73 -12.83 19.90
N GLY A 299 17.56 -14.09 20.28
CA GLY A 299 18.49 -15.17 19.88
C GLY A 299 18.38 -15.55 18.41
N THR A 300 17.24 -15.31 17.76
CA THR A 300 16.99 -15.73 16.37
C THR A 300 17.09 -14.59 15.35
N ILE A 301 17.31 -13.34 15.79
CA ILE A 301 17.38 -12.19 14.88
C ILE A 301 18.52 -12.30 13.85
N GLY A 302 19.65 -12.87 14.22
CA GLY A 302 20.78 -13.08 13.30
C GLY A 302 20.40 -13.98 12.11
N ASP A 303 19.65 -15.05 12.38
CA ASP A 303 19.13 -15.94 11.33
C ASP A 303 18.07 -15.25 10.48
N ALA A 304 17.18 -14.46 11.10
CA ALA A 304 16.19 -13.69 10.39
C ALA A 304 16.85 -12.70 9.41
N ILE A 305 17.87 -11.96 9.84
CA ILE A 305 18.64 -11.02 8.99
C ILE A 305 19.31 -11.75 7.84
N ARG A 306 20.00 -12.86 8.10
CA ARG A 306 20.67 -13.62 7.05
C ARG A 306 19.71 -14.16 5.98
N LYS A 307 18.57 -14.71 6.39
CA LYS A 307 17.53 -15.18 5.46
C LYS A 307 16.89 -14.03 4.70
N THR A 308 16.72 -12.86 5.33
CA THR A 308 16.26 -11.64 4.68
C THR A 308 17.24 -11.17 3.60
N GLU A 309 18.56 -11.23 3.87
CA GLU A 309 19.61 -10.92 2.90
C GLU A 309 19.52 -11.82 1.67
N GLU A 310 19.44 -13.14 1.89
CA GLU A 310 19.30 -14.13 0.80
C GLU A 310 18.02 -13.87 -0.02
N TYR A 311 16.91 -13.53 0.65
CA TYR A 311 15.62 -13.27 0.01
C TYR A 311 15.63 -11.99 -0.83
N ILE A 312 16.13 -10.88 -0.29
CA ILE A 312 16.28 -9.62 -1.02
C ILE A 312 17.22 -9.84 -2.21
N GLY A 313 18.39 -10.45 -2.00
CA GLY A 313 19.37 -10.69 -3.04
C GLY A 313 18.80 -11.47 -4.22
N SER A 314 18.15 -12.60 -3.96
CA SER A 314 17.57 -13.45 -5.03
C SER A 314 16.45 -12.73 -5.82
N ASN A 315 15.57 -11.99 -5.14
CA ASN A 315 14.53 -11.21 -5.82
C ASN A 315 15.14 -10.01 -6.58
N SER A 316 16.20 -9.38 -6.05
CA SER A 316 16.91 -8.29 -6.73
C SER A 316 17.60 -8.77 -8.02
N GLU A 317 18.15 -9.97 -8.04
CA GLU A 317 18.70 -10.57 -9.26
C GLU A 317 17.62 -10.74 -10.34
N LEU A 318 16.43 -11.22 -9.97
CA LEU A 318 15.30 -11.29 -10.89
C LEU A 318 14.87 -9.91 -11.38
N ALA A 319 14.71 -8.94 -10.47
CA ALA A 319 14.31 -7.57 -10.81
C ALA A 319 15.29 -6.93 -11.82
N LYS A 320 16.60 -7.11 -11.60
CA LYS A 320 17.66 -6.63 -12.51
C LYS A 320 17.55 -7.29 -13.89
N ARG A 321 17.29 -8.61 -13.96
CA ARG A 321 17.08 -9.29 -15.26
C ARG A 321 15.87 -8.75 -16.01
N LEU A 322 14.80 -8.39 -15.28
CA LEU A 322 13.58 -7.83 -15.85
C LEU A 322 13.67 -6.32 -16.13
N GLY A 323 14.76 -5.65 -15.68
CA GLY A 323 14.93 -4.21 -15.82
C GLY A 323 13.91 -3.41 -15.00
N LYS A 324 13.47 -3.94 -13.85
CA LYS A 324 12.44 -3.33 -12.98
C LYS A 324 13.00 -2.94 -11.62
N PRO A 325 12.52 -1.83 -11.03
CA PRO A 325 12.77 -1.54 -9.62
C PRO A 325 12.23 -2.65 -8.72
N LEU A 326 12.90 -2.91 -7.59
CA LEU A 326 12.42 -3.79 -6.53
C LEU A 326 12.06 -2.96 -5.30
N VAL A 327 10.87 -3.20 -4.74
CA VAL A 327 10.38 -2.55 -3.51
C VAL A 327 10.03 -3.59 -2.46
N CYS A 328 10.52 -3.42 -1.24
CA CYS A 328 10.02 -4.17 -0.08
C CYS A 328 8.84 -3.39 0.52
N GLU A 329 7.61 -3.76 0.11
CA GLU A 329 6.40 -2.99 0.47
C GLU A 329 5.81 -3.35 1.82
N GLU A 330 6.22 -4.50 2.36
CA GLU A 330 5.95 -4.88 3.74
C GLU A 330 7.16 -5.57 4.33
N PHE A 331 7.50 -5.16 5.52
CA PHE A 331 8.33 -5.91 6.44
C PHE A 331 8.00 -5.45 7.85
N GLY A 332 8.05 -6.37 8.76
CA GLY A 332 7.75 -6.12 10.16
C GLY A 332 8.57 -7.01 11.07
N PHE A 333 8.67 -6.60 12.32
CA PHE A 333 9.26 -7.41 13.37
C PHE A 333 8.52 -7.10 14.68
N PRO A 334 8.07 -8.11 15.44
CA PRO A 334 7.31 -7.88 16.66
C PRO A 334 8.17 -7.24 17.76
N ARG A 335 7.52 -6.67 18.77
CA ARG A 335 8.20 -6.22 19.99
C ARG A 335 8.83 -7.39 20.73
N ASP A 336 9.89 -7.12 21.46
CA ASP A 336 10.61 -8.13 22.25
C ASP A 336 9.66 -8.89 23.19
N GLY A 337 9.91 -10.18 23.37
CA GLY A 337 9.04 -11.07 24.11
C GLY A 337 7.70 -11.37 23.42
N PHE A 338 7.56 -11.05 22.14
CA PHE A 338 6.32 -11.20 21.36
C PHE A 338 5.12 -10.52 22.07
N SER A 339 5.37 -9.37 22.65
CA SER A 339 4.43 -8.65 23.49
C SER A 339 3.76 -7.50 22.74
N PRO A 340 2.41 -7.40 22.73
CA PRO A 340 1.71 -6.26 22.17
C PRO A 340 1.76 -5.01 23.09
N SER A 341 2.31 -5.12 24.30
CA SER A 341 2.44 -3.99 25.22
C SER A 341 3.36 -2.92 24.66
N ARG A 342 2.93 -1.67 24.68
CA ARG A 342 3.75 -0.52 24.27
C ARG A 342 4.98 -0.29 25.15
N ASP A 343 4.99 -0.84 26.37
CA ASP A 343 6.15 -0.79 27.29
C ASP A 343 7.22 -1.85 26.95
N ALA A 344 6.88 -2.81 26.08
CA ALA A 344 7.84 -3.81 25.64
C ALA A 344 8.90 -3.18 24.72
N SER A 345 10.15 -3.63 24.88
CA SER A 345 11.29 -3.17 24.09
C SER A 345 11.10 -3.43 22.61
N THR A 346 11.70 -2.56 21.77
CA THR A 346 11.76 -2.73 20.30
C THR A 346 13.17 -3.03 19.81
N ARG A 347 14.10 -3.44 20.68
CA ARG A 347 15.51 -3.62 20.33
C ARG A 347 15.73 -4.55 19.15
N SER A 348 15.08 -5.72 19.14
CA SER A 348 15.20 -6.67 18.04
C SER A 348 14.60 -6.11 16.77
N ARG A 349 13.44 -5.44 16.85
CA ARG A 349 12.84 -4.71 15.74
C ARG A 349 13.78 -3.64 15.18
N ASP A 350 14.36 -2.82 16.03
CA ASP A 350 15.23 -1.72 15.66
C ASP A 350 16.46 -2.23 14.88
N ALA A 351 17.07 -3.32 15.34
CA ALA A 351 18.17 -3.97 14.64
C ALA A 351 17.74 -4.55 13.27
N TYR A 352 16.58 -5.18 13.21
CA TYR A 352 16.04 -5.73 11.96
C TYR A 352 15.69 -4.62 10.95
N TYR A 353 15.04 -3.55 11.41
CA TYR A 353 14.68 -2.40 10.58
C TYR A 353 15.93 -1.69 10.05
N ALA A 354 16.95 -1.48 10.88
CA ALA A 354 18.21 -0.90 10.45
C ALA A 354 18.85 -1.71 9.33
N TYR A 355 18.80 -3.05 9.40
CA TYR A 355 19.28 -3.91 8.33
C TYR A 355 18.49 -3.73 7.03
N VAL A 356 17.15 -3.84 7.06
CA VAL A 356 16.33 -3.71 5.83
C VAL A 356 16.51 -2.33 5.20
N PHE A 357 16.52 -1.27 5.99
CA PHE A 357 16.76 0.09 5.49
C PHE A 357 18.14 0.25 4.84
N SER A 358 19.17 -0.45 5.33
CA SER A 358 20.51 -0.38 4.73
C SER A 358 20.57 -0.91 3.29
N ARG A 359 19.52 -1.65 2.84
CA ARG A 359 19.46 -2.19 1.47
C ARG A 359 18.84 -1.21 0.48
N VAL A 360 18.28 -0.07 0.95
CA VAL A 360 17.71 0.96 0.08
C VAL A 360 18.83 1.71 -0.65
N GLY A 361 18.70 1.80 -1.97
CA GLY A 361 19.71 2.37 -2.86
C GLY A 361 20.72 1.34 -3.39
N GLU A 362 20.75 0.11 -2.84
CA GLU A 362 21.58 -0.99 -3.30
C GLU A 362 20.76 -2.01 -4.10
N GLU A 363 19.93 -2.79 -3.42
CA GLU A 363 19.02 -3.76 -4.06
C GLU A 363 17.58 -3.26 -4.14
N LEU A 364 17.16 -2.43 -3.17
CA LEU A 364 15.80 -1.92 -3.06
C LEU A 364 15.72 -0.46 -3.52
N GLN A 365 14.73 -0.14 -4.35
CA GLN A 365 14.44 1.23 -4.76
C GLN A 365 13.47 1.93 -3.79
N GLY A 366 12.83 1.18 -2.93
CA GLY A 366 11.94 1.69 -1.89
C GLY A 366 11.60 0.63 -0.86
N VAL A 367 11.17 1.08 0.31
CA VAL A 367 10.64 0.23 1.36
C VAL A 367 9.44 0.89 2.04
N ASN A 368 8.46 0.08 2.47
CA ASN A 368 7.37 0.52 3.33
C ASN A 368 7.28 -0.44 4.54
N PHE A 369 7.65 0.01 5.72
CA PHE A 369 7.53 -0.82 6.91
C PHE A 369 6.06 -1.01 7.32
N TRP A 370 5.77 -2.12 7.96
CA TRP A 370 4.47 -2.43 8.54
C TRP A 370 4.49 -2.15 10.03
N GLY A 371 3.63 -1.33 10.55
CA GLY A 371 2.76 -0.34 9.89
C GLY A 371 2.70 0.87 10.81
N TRP A 372 2.33 2.03 10.29
CA TRP A 372 2.28 3.25 11.08
C TRP A 372 1.14 3.24 12.10
N SER A 373 1.44 3.28 13.37
CA SER A 373 0.49 3.49 14.47
C SER A 373 0.50 4.92 15.00
N GLY A 374 1.65 5.60 14.86
CA GLY A 374 1.81 7.01 15.17
C GLY A 374 1.36 7.40 16.58
N PHE A 375 0.32 8.20 16.65
CA PHE A 375 -0.27 8.70 17.91
C PHE A 375 -1.44 7.85 18.41
N ALA A 376 -1.71 6.68 17.82
CA ALA A 376 -2.77 5.81 18.30
C ALA A 376 -2.49 5.29 19.71
N GLU A 377 -3.55 5.10 20.46
CA GLU A 377 -3.51 4.42 21.76
C GLU A 377 -4.50 3.24 21.69
N PRO A 378 -4.01 2.00 21.46
CA PRO A 378 -4.88 0.84 21.38
C PRO A 378 -5.60 0.64 22.73
N VAL A 379 -6.90 0.35 22.66
CA VAL A 379 -7.73 0.12 23.86
C VAL A 379 -7.76 -1.37 24.20
N HIS A 380 -7.91 -2.21 23.18
CA HIS A 380 -7.93 -3.66 23.33
C HIS A 380 -6.79 -4.30 22.53
N THR A 381 -6.33 -5.47 22.96
CA THR A 381 -5.33 -6.26 22.22
C THR A 381 -5.92 -6.80 20.91
N GLN A 382 -7.17 -7.26 20.94
CA GLN A 382 -7.96 -7.55 19.74
C GLN A 382 -8.78 -6.31 19.40
N TRP A 383 -8.61 -5.76 18.19
CA TRP A 383 -9.36 -4.58 17.78
C TRP A 383 -10.87 -4.81 17.86
N GLU A 384 -11.59 -3.86 18.41
CA GLU A 384 -13.04 -3.83 18.50
C GLU A 384 -13.61 -2.59 17.81
N THR A 385 -14.86 -2.69 17.34
CA THR A 385 -15.56 -1.57 16.69
C THR A 385 -15.55 -0.32 17.56
N GLY A 386 -14.91 0.72 17.06
CA GLY A 386 -14.78 2.01 17.75
C GLY A 386 -13.41 2.25 18.38
N ASP A 387 -12.55 1.24 18.40
CA ASP A 387 -11.15 1.43 18.80
C ASP A 387 -10.41 2.30 17.79
N PRO A 388 -9.39 3.04 18.23
CA PRO A 388 -8.50 3.74 17.32
C PRO A 388 -7.81 2.77 16.35
N TYR A 389 -7.69 3.16 15.08
CA TYR A 389 -6.88 2.40 14.13
C TYR A 389 -5.41 2.54 14.45
N THR A 390 -4.67 1.42 14.32
CA THR A 390 -3.23 1.33 14.45
C THR A 390 -2.62 0.78 13.16
N GLY A 391 -1.30 0.59 13.12
CA GLY A 391 -0.64 -0.11 12.02
C GLY A 391 -1.05 -1.58 11.93
N ASP A 392 -1.44 -2.18 13.06
CA ASP A 392 -1.92 -3.55 13.14
C ASP A 392 -3.42 -3.58 12.78
N PRO A 393 -3.85 -4.24 11.69
CA PRO A 393 -5.27 -4.35 11.35
C PRO A 393 -6.01 -5.32 12.30
N ALA A 394 -7.33 -5.44 12.12
CA ALA A 394 -8.20 -6.09 13.09
C ALA A 394 -7.88 -7.58 13.39
N GLN A 395 -7.21 -8.29 12.50
CA GLN A 395 -6.80 -9.69 12.73
C GLN A 395 -5.50 -9.80 13.54
N GLU A 396 -4.74 -8.73 13.72
CA GLU A 396 -3.47 -8.70 14.45
C GLU A 396 -3.64 -8.20 15.88
N ALA A 397 -2.75 -8.66 16.77
CA ALA A 397 -2.70 -8.13 18.12
C ALA A 397 -2.22 -6.67 18.09
N GLN A 398 -3.07 -5.76 18.57
CA GLN A 398 -2.84 -4.33 18.52
C GLN A 398 -1.62 -3.92 19.36
N GLY A 399 -0.61 -3.34 18.72
CA GLY A 399 0.67 -2.95 19.31
C GLY A 399 1.81 -3.92 19.04
N LEU A 400 1.56 -5.08 18.43
CA LEU A 400 2.60 -6.08 18.21
C LEU A 400 3.62 -5.66 17.15
N ASN A 401 3.15 -5.27 15.96
CA ASN A 401 3.98 -4.88 14.82
C ASN A 401 3.99 -3.36 14.61
N GLY A 402 2.93 -2.68 14.99
CA GLY A 402 2.75 -1.26 14.75
C GLY A 402 3.86 -0.38 15.35
N VAL A 403 4.29 0.63 14.58
CA VAL A 403 5.31 1.61 14.97
C VAL A 403 4.65 2.87 15.52
N TYR A 404 4.91 3.18 16.76
CA TYR A 404 4.39 4.36 17.46
C TYR A 404 5.43 5.48 17.50
N ILE A 405 4.96 6.73 17.60
CA ILE A 405 5.87 7.90 17.63
C ILE A 405 6.81 7.88 18.85
N THR A 406 6.48 7.14 19.88
CA THR A 406 7.28 6.98 21.10
C THR A 406 8.30 5.83 21.04
N ASP A 407 8.29 5.02 19.97
CA ASP A 407 9.20 3.89 19.83
C ASP A 407 10.60 4.35 19.42
N THR A 408 11.63 3.67 19.91
CA THR A 408 13.03 3.92 19.50
C THR A 408 13.25 3.64 18.00
N THR A 409 12.38 2.83 17.38
CA THR A 409 12.34 2.59 15.94
C THR A 409 12.25 3.89 15.13
N ILE A 410 11.66 4.97 15.68
CA ILE A 410 11.57 6.27 15.00
C ILE A 410 12.97 6.86 14.75
N ASP A 411 13.91 6.70 15.67
CA ASP A 411 15.27 7.20 15.47
C ASP A 411 16.00 6.38 14.42
N VAL A 412 15.79 5.05 14.38
CA VAL A 412 16.33 4.18 13.32
C VAL A 412 15.81 4.61 11.93
N ILE A 413 14.52 4.96 11.82
CA ILE A 413 13.92 5.45 10.57
C ILE A 413 14.57 6.79 10.15
N LYS A 414 14.73 7.75 11.06
CA LYS A 414 15.35 9.04 10.78
C LYS A 414 16.81 8.92 10.32
N ASP A 415 17.58 8.06 10.99
CA ASP A 415 18.96 7.80 10.63
C ASP A 415 19.06 7.18 9.23
N ALA A 416 18.20 6.21 8.92
CA ALA A 416 18.15 5.59 7.62
C ALA A 416 17.78 6.58 6.51
N ILE A 417 16.77 7.44 6.72
CA ILE A 417 16.37 8.48 5.76
C ILE A 417 17.52 9.50 5.54
N THR A 418 18.26 9.83 6.60
CA THR A 418 19.43 10.72 6.49
C THR A 418 20.51 10.09 5.60
N ASN A 419 20.75 8.79 5.75
CA ASN A 419 21.78 8.07 5.01
C ASN A 419 21.45 7.94 3.51
N ILE A 420 20.20 7.66 3.13
CA ILE A 420 19.82 7.55 1.70
C ILE A 420 19.79 8.89 0.96
N ASN A 421 19.80 10.02 1.67
CA ASN A 421 19.80 11.37 1.09
C ASN A 421 21.19 12.00 0.99
N GLN A 422 22.24 11.28 1.44
CA GLN A 422 23.63 11.69 1.31
C GLN A 422 24.25 11.20 0.01
#